data_edcbb61ddca7d5bc8333b101b79a0a5d
#
_entry.id   edcbb61ddca7d5bc8333b101b79a0a5d
#
_cell.length_a   1.000
_cell.length_b   1.000
_cell.length_c   1.000
_cell.angle_alpha   90.00
_cell.angle_beta   90.00
_cell.angle_gamma   90.00
#
_symmetry.space_group_name_H-M   'P 1'
#
loop_
_entity.id
_entity.type
_entity.pdbx_description
1 polymer ?
#
loop_
_entity_poly.entity_id
_entity_poly.type
_entity_poly.pdbx_seq_one_letter_code
_entity_poly.pdbx_strand_id
1 'polypeptide(L)'
;MKLIVISDVHLKPGMFERASELMDEEKLDGAVCLMDLPDDWGHGKDFGLYIETYDAASRFAAAYPETKWCWGNHDLSYKWGLDQSGYSSAMQGTVRGLQGRMADLLPAGNPIRYAQRIGSVIFSHDGLSDLYVREAAPSIKGNDVDGVLDRVNSRGARYLWNDESPIWLRPQPQYHPTKLFHEKAMLQVVGHTPVDGIWRQGYLISCDVFSTYPDGTPIDTQEFLVLDTVTWDFDGVQ
;
A
#
# COMPACT_ATOMS: atom_id res chain seq x y z
N MET A 1 2.09 -2.42 19.42
CA MET A 1 3.14 -2.31 18.38
C MET A 1 2.89 -1.04 17.62
N LYS A 2 3.84 -0.11 17.66
CA LYS A 2 3.71 1.21 17.03
C LYS A 2 4.40 1.18 15.67
N LEU A 3 3.69 1.44 14.59
CA LEU A 3 4.17 1.30 13.21
C LEU A 3 4.08 2.63 12.47
N ILE A 4 5.01 2.86 11.53
CA ILE A 4 4.82 3.86 10.47
C ILE A 4 4.17 3.20 9.26
N VAL A 5 3.25 3.91 8.61
CA VAL A 5 2.68 3.51 7.33
C VAL A 5 3.10 4.52 6.28
N ILE A 6 3.79 4.02 5.26
CA ILE A 6 4.18 4.75 4.06
C ILE A 6 3.10 4.46 3.02
N SER A 7 2.28 5.44 2.68
CA SER A 7 1.21 5.28 1.70
C SER A 7 1.75 5.42 0.26
N ASP A 8 0.96 5.89 -0.63
CA ASP A 8 1.18 6.03 -2.05
C ASP A 8 2.39 6.91 -2.37
N VAL A 9 3.47 6.30 -2.87
CA VAL A 9 4.78 6.96 -3.00
C VAL A 9 4.87 7.82 -4.25
N HIS A 10 4.37 7.35 -5.39
CA HIS A 10 4.29 8.09 -6.64
C HIS A 10 5.54 8.91 -6.96
N LEU A 11 6.67 8.20 -7.18
CA LEU A 11 7.96 8.81 -7.53
C LEU A 11 8.49 9.85 -6.54
N LYS A 12 8.22 9.70 -5.24
CA LYS A 12 8.72 10.58 -4.17
C LYS A 12 9.75 9.84 -3.29
N PRO A 13 11.01 9.65 -3.76
CA PRO A 13 12.03 8.87 -3.04
C PRO A 13 12.33 9.39 -1.64
N GLY A 14 12.21 10.71 -1.41
CA GLY A 14 12.42 11.34 -0.10
C GLY A 14 11.47 10.86 1.00
N MET A 15 10.33 10.24 0.66
CA MET A 15 9.44 9.64 1.65
C MET A 15 10.13 8.53 2.45
N PHE A 16 11.00 7.73 1.82
CA PHE A 16 11.73 6.67 2.53
C PHE A 16 12.84 7.20 3.44
N GLU A 17 13.45 8.32 3.07
CA GLU A 17 14.44 9.00 3.90
C GLU A 17 13.77 9.58 5.15
N ARG A 18 12.67 10.31 4.96
CA ARG A 18 11.90 10.85 6.09
C ARG A 18 11.29 9.75 6.97
N ALA A 19 10.76 8.68 6.37
CA ALA A 19 10.27 7.53 7.13
C ALA A 19 11.38 6.89 7.99
N SER A 20 12.62 6.80 7.48
CA SER A 20 13.76 6.29 8.27
C SER A 20 14.08 7.18 9.47
N GLU A 21 14.06 8.51 9.31
CA GLU A 21 14.24 9.45 10.41
C GLU A 21 13.14 9.28 11.46
N LEU A 22 11.88 9.19 11.04
CA LEU A 22 10.74 8.99 11.93
C LEU A 22 10.77 7.65 12.67
N MET A 23 11.31 6.59 12.06
CA MET A 23 11.52 5.32 12.74
C MET A 23 12.37 5.48 14.01
N ASP A 24 13.41 6.32 13.94
CA ASP A 24 14.32 6.59 15.05
C ASP A 24 13.74 7.62 16.04
N GLU A 25 13.19 8.73 15.53
CA GLU A 25 12.63 9.83 16.32
C GLU A 25 11.46 9.36 17.20
N GLU A 26 10.52 8.64 16.62
CA GLU A 26 9.30 8.14 17.28
C GLU A 26 9.49 6.77 17.94
N LYS A 27 10.68 6.15 17.81
CA LYS A 27 11.02 4.81 18.33
C LYS A 27 9.99 3.76 17.91
N LEU A 28 9.75 3.68 16.63
CA LEU A 28 8.73 2.80 16.05
C LEU A 28 9.22 1.35 15.99
N ASP A 29 8.30 0.42 16.19
CA ASP A 29 8.59 -1.02 16.22
C ASP A 29 8.73 -1.63 14.81
N GLY A 30 8.24 -0.94 13.77
CA GLY A 30 8.26 -1.43 12.39
C GLY A 30 7.55 -0.52 11.39
N ALA A 31 7.48 -0.98 10.16
CA ALA A 31 6.89 -0.22 9.07
C ALA A 31 5.97 -1.08 8.17
N VAL A 32 5.03 -0.40 7.52
CA VAL A 32 4.22 -0.94 6.41
C VAL A 32 4.29 0.03 5.25
N CYS A 33 4.49 -0.46 4.02
CA CYS A 33 4.41 0.35 2.82
C CYS A 33 3.27 -0.15 1.93
N LEU A 34 2.35 0.75 1.56
CA LEU A 34 1.21 0.47 0.67
C LEU A 34 1.58 0.65 -0.81
N MET A 35 2.85 0.90 -1.07
CA MET A 35 3.51 1.00 -2.37
C MET A 35 2.95 2.10 -3.29
N ASP A 36 2.44 1.75 -4.47
CA ASP A 36 2.32 2.64 -5.63
C ASP A 36 3.60 3.47 -5.82
N LEU A 37 4.72 2.74 -6.02
CA LEU A 37 6.04 3.34 -6.18
C LEU A 37 6.18 4.10 -7.50
N PRO A 38 5.70 3.55 -8.66
CA PRO A 38 5.85 4.19 -9.95
C PRO A 38 4.76 5.23 -10.20
N ASP A 39 4.98 6.00 -11.24
CA ASP A 39 4.07 6.95 -11.86
C ASP A 39 3.74 8.19 -11.01
N ASP A 40 4.03 9.35 -11.57
CA ASP A 40 3.55 10.64 -11.12
C ASP A 40 3.33 11.56 -12.32
N TRP A 41 2.58 12.63 -12.13
CA TRP A 41 2.22 13.59 -13.16
C TRP A 41 3.46 14.17 -13.86
N GLY A 42 3.47 14.07 -15.20
CA GLY A 42 4.55 14.63 -16.02
C GLY A 42 5.85 13.81 -16.06
N HIS A 43 6.02 12.80 -15.21
CA HIS A 43 7.27 12.03 -15.05
C HIS A 43 7.31 10.69 -15.82
N GLY A 44 6.33 10.37 -16.66
CA GLY A 44 6.23 9.08 -17.36
C GLY A 44 7.43 8.70 -18.26
N LYS A 45 8.46 9.58 -18.40
CA LYS A 45 9.70 9.33 -19.14
C LYS A 45 10.96 9.64 -18.32
N ASP A 46 10.82 9.92 -17.04
CA ASP A 46 11.93 10.25 -16.16
C ASP A 46 12.57 8.98 -15.58
N PHE A 47 13.39 8.30 -16.38
CA PHE A 47 14.09 7.08 -15.98
C PHE A 47 14.88 7.23 -14.68
N GLY A 48 15.50 8.41 -14.45
CA GLY A 48 16.29 8.69 -13.26
C GLY A 48 15.44 8.62 -12.01
N LEU A 49 14.29 9.28 -12.02
CA LEU A 49 13.39 9.34 -10.88
C LEU A 49 12.77 7.96 -10.52
N TYR A 50 12.41 7.14 -11.54
CA TYR A 50 11.97 5.76 -11.28
C TYR A 50 13.06 4.93 -10.60
N ILE A 51 14.31 5.01 -11.09
CA ILE A 51 15.43 4.28 -10.48
C ILE A 51 15.67 4.77 -9.05
N GLU A 52 15.71 6.08 -8.83
CA GLU A 52 15.92 6.69 -7.52
C GLU A 52 14.86 6.25 -6.50
N THR A 53 13.59 6.23 -6.91
CA THR A 53 12.47 5.80 -6.04
C THR A 53 12.60 4.35 -5.62
N TYR A 54 12.85 3.43 -6.57
CA TYR A 54 13.03 2.01 -6.23
C TYR A 54 14.33 1.75 -5.46
N ASP A 55 15.40 2.51 -5.69
CA ASP A 55 16.63 2.41 -4.92
C ASP A 55 16.42 2.91 -3.49
N ALA A 56 15.64 3.98 -3.28
CA ALA A 56 15.26 4.46 -1.94
C ALA A 56 14.41 3.41 -1.21
N ALA A 57 13.38 2.86 -1.86
CA ALA A 57 12.58 1.76 -1.32
C ALA A 57 13.42 0.53 -0.96
N SER A 58 14.40 0.18 -1.82
CA SER A 58 15.31 -0.95 -1.59
C SER A 58 16.25 -0.73 -0.41
N ARG A 59 16.79 0.50 -0.25
CA ARG A 59 17.60 0.86 0.93
C ARG A 59 16.77 0.78 2.21
N PHE A 60 15.52 1.29 2.19
CA PHE A 60 14.62 1.18 3.32
C PHE A 60 14.30 -0.27 3.66
N ALA A 61 14.00 -1.12 2.67
CA ALA A 61 13.76 -2.54 2.87
C ALA A 61 14.98 -3.28 3.47
N ALA A 62 16.19 -2.90 3.07
CA ALA A 62 17.44 -3.47 3.61
C ALA A 62 17.69 -3.02 5.06
N ALA A 63 17.38 -1.78 5.40
CA ALA A 63 17.52 -1.24 6.76
C ALA A 63 16.45 -1.81 7.71
N TYR A 64 15.24 -2.03 7.22
CA TYR A 64 14.08 -2.50 7.98
C TYR A 64 13.47 -3.76 7.34
N PRO A 65 14.13 -4.93 7.43
CA PRO A 65 13.75 -6.14 6.67
C PRO A 65 12.39 -6.73 7.09
N GLU A 66 11.85 -6.35 8.24
CA GLU A 66 10.51 -6.77 8.70
C GLU A 66 9.37 -5.89 8.15
N THR A 67 9.70 -4.83 7.39
CA THR A 67 8.69 -3.98 6.73
C THR A 67 7.73 -4.82 5.91
N LYS A 68 6.42 -4.60 6.08
CA LYS A 68 5.39 -5.24 5.27
C LYS A 68 5.11 -4.38 4.03
N TRP A 69 5.14 -5.01 2.86
CA TRP A 69 4.93 -4.36 1.57
C TRP A 69 3.63 -4.83 0.94
N CYS A 70 2.77 -3.90 0.55
CA CYS A 70 1.50 -4.19 -0.11
C CYS A 70 1.51 -3.64 -1.54
N TRP A 71 1.33 -4.53 -2.54
CA TRP A 71 1.25 -4.14 -3.94
C TRP A 71 0.15 -3.11 -4.16
N GLY A 72 0.49 -1.99 -4.83
CA GLY A 72 -0.46 -1.05 -5.36
C GLY A 72 -0.83 -1.34 -6.81
N ASN A 73 -1.86 -0.67 -7.32
CA ASN A 73 -2.34 -0.87 -8.67
C ASN A 73 -1.34 -0.37 -9.73
N HIS A 74 -0.63 0.74 -9.46
CA HIS A 74 0.43 1.23 -10.34
C HIS A 74 1.58 0.23 -10.43
N ASP A 75 2.02 -0.37 -9.34
CA ASP A 75 3.06 -1.41 -9.36
C ASP A 75 2.61 -2.62 -10.19
N LEU A 76 1.36 -3.07 -10.00
CA LEU A 76 0.83 -4.26 -10.66
C LEU A 76 0.53 -4.03 -12.14
N SER A 77 0.27 -2.79 -12.57
CA SER A 77 0.15 -2.45 -13.98
C SER A 77 1.42 -2.83 -14.75
N TYR A 78 2.59 -2.49 -14.20
CA TYR A 78 3.88 -2.88 -14.79
C TYR A 78 4.14 -4.37 -14.67
N LYS A 79 3.87 -4.96 -13.51
CA LYS A 79 4.10 -6.40 -13.27
C LYS A 79 3.31 -7.27 -14.26
N TRP A 80 2.07 -6.92 -14.56
CA TRP A 80 1.18 -7.69 -15.42
C TRP A 80 1.12 -7.17 -16.85
N GLY A 81 1.65 -5.97 -17.12
CA GLY A 81 1.53 -5.32 -18.42
C GLY A 81 0.09 -4.90 -18.74
N LEU A 82 -0.62 -4.43 -17.72
CA LEU A 82 -1.99 -3.94 -17.81
C LEU A 82 -1.99 -2.42 -17.79
N ASP A 83 -2.63 -1.82 -18.77
CA ASP A 83 -2.69 -0.38 -18.94
C ASP A 83 -3.67 0.26 -17.94
N GLN A 84 -3.28 1.42 -17.40
CA GLN A 84 -4.10 2.23 -16.51
C GLN A 84 -3.62 3.69 -16.52
N SER A 85 -4.34 4.59 -15.85
CA SER A 85 -3.95 6.00 -15.73
C SER A 85 -2.53 6.15 -15.17
N GLY A 86 -1.66 6.92 -15.85
CA GLY A 86 -0.26 7.13 -15.45
C GLY A 86 0.73 6.06 -15.97
N TYR A 87 0.27 4.90 -16.40
CA TYR A 87 1.15 3.85 -16.93
C TYR A 87 2.01 4.34 -18.10
N SER A 88 3.31 4.11 -18.03
CA SER A 88 4.26 4.43 -19.09
C SER A 88 4.81 3.16 -19.73
N SER A 89 4.40 2.89 -20.97
CA SER A 89 4.93 1.77 -21.75
C SER A 89 6.45 1.85 -21.96
N ALA A 90 7.02 3.07 -22.01
CA ALA A 90 8.46 3.28 -22.11
C ALA A 90 9.21 2.79 -20.84
N MET A 91 8.55 2.83 -19.68
CA MET A 91 9.13 2.45 -18.40
C MET A 91 8.91 0.97 -18.05
N GLN A 92 8.06 0.25 -18.80
CA GLN A 92 7.65 -1.11 -18.45
C GLN A 92 8.82 -2.05 -18.14
N GLY A 93 9.81 -2.12 -19.01
CA GLY A 93 10.97 -3.00 -18.82
C GLY A 93 11.83 -2.59 -17.62
N THR A 94 12.03 -1.29 -17.42
CA THR A 94 12.78 -0.73 -16.30
C THR A 94 12.09 -1.03 -14.98
N VAL A 95 10.82 -0.69 -14.84
CA VAL A 95 10.05 -0.89 -13.59
C VAL A 95 9.97 -2.38 -13.23
N ARG A 96 9.71 -3.27 -14.18
CA ARG A 96 9.72 -4.73 -13.92
C ARG A 96 11.06 -5.23 -13.42
N GLY A 97 12.17 -4.72 -13.99
CA GLY A 97 13.51 -5.04 -13.54
C GLY A 97 13.79 -4.53 -12.12
N LEU A 98 13.34 -3.32 -11.79
CA LEU A 98 13.44 -2.72 -10.45
C LEU A 98 12.61 -3.50 -9.43
N GLN A 99 11.38 -3.84 -9.75
CA GLN A 99 10.51 -4.68 -8.90
C GLN A 99 11.14 -6.06 -8.62
N GLY A 100 11.75 -6.68 -9.63
CA GLY A 100 12.45 -7.95 -9.46
C GLY A 100 13.62 -7.83 -8.48
N ARG A 101 14.50 -6.82 -8.66
CA ARG A 101 15.62 -6.57 -7.75
C ARG A 101 15.17 -6.29 -6.31
N MET A 102 14.13 -5.47 -6.14
CA MET A 102 13.57 -5.21 -4.82
C MET A 102 13.03 -6.49 -4.17
N ALA A 103 12.27 -7.29 -4.92
CA ALA A 103 11.73 -8.56 -4.41
C ALA A 103 12.83 -9.55 -3.98
N ASP A 104 13.96 -9.58 -4.69
CA ASP A 104 15.12 -10.43 -4.35
C ASP A 104 15.84 -10.01 -3.06
N LEU A 105 15.68 -8.76 -2.63
CA LEU A 105 16.23 -8.24 -1.36
C LEU A 105 15.38 -8.60 -0.15
N LEU A 106 14.10 -8.87 -0.35
CA LEU A 106 13.19 -9.14 0.77
C LEU A 106 13.40 -10.55 1.34
N PRO A 107 13.27 -10.73 2.67
CA PRO A 107 13.32 -12.06 3.27
C PRO A 107 12.27 -12.99 2.66
N ALA A 108 12.63 -14.24 2.42
CA ALA A 108 11.73 -15.24 1.81
C ALA A 108 10.40 -15.41 2.57
N GLY A 109 10.42 -15.21 3.89
CA GLY A 109 9.22 -15.23 4.75
C GLY A 109 8.40 -13.94 4.75
N ASN A 110 8.89 -12.87 4.09
CA ASN A 110 8.26 -11.54 4.08
C ASN A 110 8.19 -10.95 2.66
N PRO A 111 7.54 -11.63 1.70
CA PRO A 111 7.40 -11.12 0.33
C PRO A 111 6.38 -9.96 0.27
N ILE A 112 6.40 -9.22 -0.84
CA ILE A 112 5.34 -8.26 -1.16
C ILE A 112 4.02 -9.01 -1.36
N ARG A 113 2.94 -8.55 -0.74
CA ARG A 113 1.61 -9.18 -0.79
C ARG A 113 0.53 -8.18 -1.21
N TYR A 114 -0.67 -8.64 -1.50
CA TYR A 114 -1.83 -7.78 -1.79
C TYR A 114 -2.53 -7.30 -0.53
N ALA A 115 -2.50 -8.13 0.51
CA ALA A 115 -2.97 -7.77 1.85
C ALA A 115 -2.11 -8.46 2.91
N GLN A 116 -1.81 -7.74 3.98
CA GLN A 116 -0.99 -8.18 5.10
C GLN A 116 -1.73 -7.96 6.42
N ARG A 117 -1.39 -8.72 7.45
CA ARG A 117 -1.97 -8.56 8.79
C ARG A 117 -0.88 -8.39 9.84
N ILE A 118 -1.07 -7.45 10.75
CA ILE A 118 -0.29 -7.31 11.99
C ILE A 118 -1.28 -7.18 13.14
N GLY A 119 -1.32 -8.18 14.02
CA GLY A 119 -2.30 -8.21 15.11
C GLY A 119 -3.74 -8.21 14.59
N SER A 120 -4.52 -7.20 14.98
CA SER A 120 -5.90 -6.98 14.55
C SER A 120 -6.06 -5.93 13.45
N VAL A 121 -4.96 -5.63 12.73
CA VAL A 121 -4.96 -4.66 11.62
C VAL A 121 -4.63 -5.36 10.31
N ILE A 122 -5.46 -5.12 9.29
CA ILE A 122 -5.21 -5.53 7.90
C ILE A 122 -4.72 -4.30 7.14
N PHE A 123 -3.64 -4.47 6.39
CA PHE A 123 -3.06 -3.48 5.50
C PHE A 123 -3.19 -3.99 4.06
N SER A 124 -3.68 -3.15 3.18
CA SER A 124 -3.72 -3.38 1.74
C SER A 124 -3.74 -2.03 1.03
N HIS A 125 -3.44 -2.02 -0.26
CA HIS A 125 -3.41 -0.75 -0.97
C HIS A 125 -4.78 -0.05 -0.92
N ASP A 126 -5.89 -0.79 -1.14
CA ASP A 126 -7.23 -0.15 -1.20
C ASP A 126 -8.34 -0.88 -0.43
N GLY A 127 -8.02 -1.75 0.49
CA GLY A 127 -8.99 -2.40 1.39
C GLY A 127 -9.50 -3.76 0.89
N LEU A 128 -10.02 -4.52 1.83
CA LEU A 128 -10.51 -5.88 1.60
C LEU A 128 -12.01 -5.95 1.93
N SER A 129 -12.85 -6.06 0.90
CA SER A 129 -14.30 -6.16 1.08
C SER A 129 -14.76 -7.58 1.43
N ASP A 130 -15.88 -7.68 2.14
CA ASP A 130 -16.55 -8.95 2.44
C ASP A 130 -17.02 -9.65 1.15
N LEU A 131 -17.41 -8.85 0.14
CA LEU A 131 -17.81 -9.37 -1.16
C LEU A 131 -16.65 -10.04 -1.90
N TYR A 132 -15.52 -9.34 -2.00
CA TYR A 132 -14.33 -9.89 -2.65
C TYR A 132 -13.84 -11.16 -1.98
N VAL A 133 -13.80 -11.19 -0.64
CA VAL A 133 -13.38 -12.38 0.12
C VAL A 133 -14.25 -13.59 -0.18
N ARG A 134 -15.58 -13.43 -0.28
CA ARG A 134 -16.48 -14.52 -0.65
C ARG A 134 -16.18 -15.10 -2.03
N GLU A 135 -15.76 -14.29 -2.97
CA GLU A 135 -15.40 -14.73 -4.33
C GLU A 135 -13.98 -15.30 -4.40
N ALA A 136 -13.02 -14.64 -3.75
CA ALA A 136 -11.63 -15.04 -3.79
C ALA A 136 -11.31 -16.25 -2.92
N ALA A 137 -12.03 -16.43 -1.78
CA ALA A 137 -11.76 -17.46 -0.79
C ALA A 137 -13.03 -18.24 -0.36
N PRO A 138 -13.88 -18.73 -1.27
CA PRO A 138 -15.21 -19.29 -0.94
C PRO A 138 -15.15 -20.53 -0.05
N SER A 139 -14.05 -21.26 -0.04
CA SER A 139 -13.85 -22.48 0.76
C SER A 139 -13.20 -22.25 2.13
N ILE A 140 -12.76 -21.02 2.42
CA ILE A 140 -12.12 -20.67 3.68
C ILE A 140 -13.18 -20.16 4.66
N LYS A 141 -13.14 -20.64 5.91
CA LYS A 141 -14.04 -20.11 6.94
C LYS A 141 -13.68 -18.66 7.22
N GLY A 142 -14.69 -17.79 7.30
CA GLY A 142 -14.46 -16.36 7.47
C GLY A 142 -13.71 -15.96 8.76
N ASN A 143 -13.73 -16.80 9.81
CA ASN A 143 -12.95 -16.57 11.03
C ASN A 143 -11.47 -17.01 10.93
N ASP A 144 -11.08 -17.70 9.85
CA ASP A 144 -9.69 -17.98 9.52
C ASP A 144 -9.11 -16.86 8.67
N VAL A 145 -8.79 -15.74 9.33
CA VAL A 145 -8.30 -14.52 8.65
C VAL A 145 -7.00 -14.79 7.89
N ASP A 146 -6.08 -15.54 8.47
CA ASP A 146 -4.79 -15.82 7.82
C ASP A 146 -4.97 -16.71 6.59
N GLY A 147 -5.81 -17.73 6.67
CA GLY A 147 -6.16 -18.57 5.53
C GLY A 147 -6.85 -17.78 4.40
N VAL A 148 -7.70 -16.81 4.75
CA VAL A 148 -8.30 -15.89 3.76
C VAL A 148 -7.23 -15.03 3.10
N LEU A 149 -6.35 -14.40 3.88
CA LEU A 149 -5.28 -13.56 3.35
C LEU A 149 -4.30 -14.36 2.47
N ASP A 150 -3.91 -15.55 2.87
CA ASP A 150 -3.06 -16.42 2.05
C ASP A 150 -3.75 -16.79 0.73
N ARG A 151 -5.05 -17.03 0.76
CA ARG A 151 -5.82 -17.30 -0.46
C ARG A 151 -5.91 -16.07 -1.37
N VAL A 152 -6.18 -14.89 -0.82
CA VAL A 152 -6.17 -13.62 -1.56
C VAL A 152 -4.78 -13.39 -2.19
N ASN A 153 -3.73 -13.55 -1.40
CA ASN A 153 -2.34 -13.36 -1.83
C ASN A 153 -1.86 -14.40 -2.87
N SER A 154 -2.55 -15.52 -3.01
CA SER A 154 -2.29 -16.52 -4.06
C SER A 154 -2.99 -16.23 -5.38
N ARG A 155 -3.84 -15.20 -5.46
CA ARG A 155 -4.60 -14.86 -6.67
C ARG A 155 -3.72 -14.13 -7.69
N GLY A 156 -4.03 -14.31 -8.95
CA GLY A 156 -3.39 -13.60 -10.06
C GLY A 156 -4.25 -12.47 -10.63
N ALA A 157 -3.74 -11.80 -11.66
CA ALA A 157 -4.34 -10.63 -12.31
C ALA A 157 -5.85 -10.76 -12.59
N ARG A 158 -6.31 -11.92 -13.07
CA ARG A 158 -7.73 -12.17 -13.37
C ARG A 158 -8.67 -11.87 -12.19
N TYR A 159 -8.21 -12.10 -10.94
CA TYR A 159 -9.01 -11.92 -9.73
C TYR A 159 -8.74 -10.58 -9.05
N LEU A 160 -7.60 -9.97 -9.31
CA LEU A 160 -7.16 -8.76 -8.62
C LEU A 160 -7.33 -7.49 -9.45
N TRP A 161 -7.43 -7.61 -10.79
CA TRP A 161 -7.63 -6.45 -11.66
C TRP A 161 -9.12 -6.16 -11.84
N ASN A 162 -9.79 -5.73 -10.77
CA ASN A 162 -11.20 -5.32 -10.74
C ASN A 162 -11.48 -4.42 -9.53
N ASP A 163 -12.54 -3.64 -9.61
CA ASP A 163 -12.89 -2.58 -8.64
C ASP A 163 -13.26 -3.07 -7.23
N GLU A 164 -13.48 -4.35 -7.02
CA GLU A 164 -13.79 -4.93 -5.70
C GLU A 164 -12.56 -5.49 -4.98
N SER A 165 -11.42 -5.51 -5.67
CA SER A 165 -10.19 -6.13 -5.16
C SER A 165 -9.43 -5.23 -4.18
N PRO A 166 -8.52 -5.78 -3.36
CA PRO A 166 -7.75 -5.00 -2.38
C PRO A 166 -6.75 -4.01 -2.99
N ILE A 167 -6.72 -3.87 -4.31
CA ILE A 167 -5.86 -2.94 -5.05
C ILE A 167 -6.63 -1.90 -5.86
N TRP A 168 -7.98 -1.97 -5.88
CA TRP A 168 -8.85 -1.06 -6.63
C TRP A 168 -10.11 -0.63 -5.87
N LEU A 169 -10.43 -1.28 -4.77
CA LEU A 169 -11.58 -0.93 -3.95
C LEU A 169 -11.42 0.49 -3.40
N ARG A 170 -12.48 1.29 -3.43
CA ARG A 170 -12.51 2.62 -2.81
C ARG A 170 -13.50 2.59 -1.65
N PRO A 171 -13.06 2.08 -0.46
CA PRO A 171 -13.96 1.83 0.65
C PRO A 171 -14.38 3.09 1.40
N GLN A 172 -13.87 4.26 1.02
CA GLN A 172 -14.23 5.53 1.59
C GLN A 172 -15.72 5.79 1.31
N PRO A 173 -16.52 6.22 2.32
CA PRO A 173 -17.99 6.28 2.22
C PRO A 173 -18.55 7.11 1.09
N GLN A 174 -17.79 8.12 0.61
CA GLN A 174 -18.19 8.97 -0.51
C GLN A 174 -18.15 8.25 -1.87
N TYR A 175 -17.44 7.11 -1.99
CA TYR A 175 -17.33 6.35 -3.24
C TYR A 175 -18.26 5.13 -3.24
N HIS A 176 -18.11 4.24 -2.25
CA HIS A 176 -18.95 3.06 -2.12
C HIS A 176 -19.22 2.70 -0.67
N PRO A 177 -20.49 2.53 -0.26
CA PRO A 177 -20.82 1.94 1.03
C PRO A 177 -20.45 0.44 0.99
N THR A 178 -19.20 0.12 1.25
CA THR A 178 -18.67 -1.23 1.18
C THR A 178 -18.54 -1.82 2.58
N LYS A 179 -19.05 -3.03 2.76
CA LYS A 179 -18.81 -3.79 3.98
C LYS A 179 -17.40 -4.37 3.93
N LEU A 180 -16.56 -3.91 4.84
CA LEU A 180 -15.20 -4.41 4.98
C LEU A 180 -15.18 -5.83 5.57
N PHE A 181 -14.20 -6.62 5.14
CA PHE A 181 -13.97 -7.96 5.70
C PHE A 181 -13.63 -7.84 7.19
N HIS A 182 -14.36 -8.57 8.03
CA HIS A 182 -14.21 -8.55 9.49
C HIS A 182 -14.30 -7.16 10.16
N GLU A 183 -15.07 -6.23 9.61
CA GLU A 183 -15.18 -4.83 10.06
C GLU A 183 -15.44 -4.62 11.57
N LYS A 184 -15.92 -5.64 12.30
CA LYS A 184 -16.15 -5.54 13.75
C LYS A 184 -15.00 -6.07 14.62
N ALA A 185 -14.00 -6.66 14.00
CA ALA A 185 -12.88 -7.31 14.69
C ALA A 185 -11.51 -6.91 14.16
N MET A 186 -11.46 -6.32 12.96
CA MET A 186 -10.24 -5.93 12.29
C MET A 186 -10.33 -4.48 11.82
N LEU A 187 -9.32 -3.70 12.14
CA LEU A 187 -9.09 -2.39 11.51
C LEU A 187 -8.48 -2.62 10.12
N GLN A 188 -8.87 -1.82 9.13
CA GLN A 188 -8.21 -1.79 7.83
C GLN A 188 -7.55 -0.44 7.60
N VAL A 189 -6.31 -0.45 7.09
CA VAL A 189 -5.54 0.74 6.73
C VAL A 189 -5.28 0.70 5.23
N VAL A 190 -5.64 1.79 4.54
CA VAL A 190 -5.62 1.90 3.08
C VAL A 190 -5.03 3.21 2.58
N GLY A 191 -4.49 3.20 1.36
CA GLY A 191 -4.07 4.34 0.55
C GLY A 191 -5.00 4.59 -0.64
N HIS A 192 -4.43 4.64 -1.85
CA HIS A 192 -5.04 4.68 -3.20
C HIS A 192 -5.96 5.87 -3.50
N THR A 193 -6.74 6.29 -2.55
CA THR A 193 -7.71 7.37 -2.73
C THR A 193 -7.22 8.60 -1.97
N PRO A 194 -6.82 9.67 -2.66
CA PRO A 194 -6.38 10.91 -2.02
C PRO A 194 -7.44 11.45 -1.04
N VAL A 195 -6.98 11.84 0.14
CA VAL A 195 -7.82 12.39 1.22
C VAL A 195 -7.16 13.64 1.81
N ASP A 196 -7.96 14.61 2.29
CA ASP A 196 -7.49 15.92 2.79
C ASP A 196 -6.66 15.83 4.09
N GLY A 197 -6.52 14.65 4.65
CA GLY A 197 -5.76 14.35 5.86
C GLY A 197 -6.03 12.91 6.28
N ILE A 198 -5.16 12.36 7.11
CA ILE A 198 -5.37 11.01 7.64
C ILE A 198 -6.63 11.00 8.52
N TRP A 199 -7.56 10.11 8.25
CA TRP A 199 -8.78 10.00 9.01
C TRP A 199 -9.18 8.55 9.29
N ARG A 200 -10.01 8.39 10.30
CA ARG A 200 -10.63 7.11 10.66
C ARG A 200 -12.14 7.22 10.72
N GLN A 201 -12.82 6.27 10.08
CA GLN A 201 -14.25 6.06 10.22
C GLN A 201 -14.54 4.60 10.56
N GLY A 202 -15.01 4.36 11.76
CA GLY A 202 -15.25 2.99 12.25
C GLY A 202 -14.00 2.14 12.25
N TYR A 203 -13.95 1.16 11.36
CA TYR A 203 -12.88 0.18 11.21
C TYR A 203 -12.00 0.42 9.96
N LEU A 204 -12.03 1.63 9.41
CA LEU A 204 -11.23 2.06 8.27
C LEU A 204 -10.37 3.27 8.66
N ILE A 205 -9.08 3.23 8.35
CA ILE A 205 -8.19 4.39 8.26
C ILE A 205 -7.81 4.58 6.79
N SER A 206 -7.95 5.80 6.26
CA SER A 206 -7.47 6.20 4.95
C SER A 206 -6.31 7.16 5.12
N CYS A 207 -5.19 6.91 4.42
CA CYS A 207 -3.93 7.62 4.63
C CYS A 207 -3.18 7.99 3.34
N ASP A 208 -3.83 8.01 2.16
CA ASP A 208 -3.21 8.59 0.96
C ASP A 208 -3.26 10.12 1.06
N VAL A 209 -2.20 10.68 1.63
CA VAL A 209 -2.02 12.12 1.87
C VAL A 209 -0.76 12.68 1.23
N PHE A 210 -0.10 11.91 0.35
CA PHE A 210 1.08 12.35 -0.41
C PHE A 210 0.80 12.59 -1.90
N SER A 211 -0.41 12.37 -2.35
CA SER A 211 -0.82 12.62 -3.73
C SER A 211 -0.72 14.11 -4.11
N THR A 212 -0.46 14.38 -5.38
CA THR A 212 -0.28 15.74 -5.92
C THR A 212 -1.22 16.00 -7.09
N TYR A 213 -1.51 17.27 -7.32
CA TYR A 213 -2.13 17.73 -8.55
C TYR A 213 -1.16 17.64 -9.75
N PRO A 214 -1.65 17.72 -11.00
CA PRO A 214 -0.79 17.67 -12.20
C PRO A 214 0.29 18.76 -12.27
N ASP A 215 0.17 19.84 -11.53
CA ASP A 215 1.17 20.91 -11.41
C ASP A 215 2.21 20.67 -10.31
N GLY A 216 2.13 19.52 -9.61
CA GLY A 216 3.02 19.12 -8.54
C GLY A 216 2.66 19.69 -7.17
N THR A 217 1.57 20.46 -7.04
CA THR A 217 1.13 20.95 -5.71
C THR A 217 0.54 19.82 -4.90
N PRO A 218 0.85 19.71 -3.58
CA PRO A 218 0.23 18.73 -2.71
C PRO A 218 -1.30 18.88 -2.66
N ILE A 219 -2.01 17.76 -2.64
CA ILE A 219 -3.47 17.74 -2.44
C ILE A 219 -3.80 17.97 -0.95
N ASP A 220 -2.89 17.54 -0.05
CA ASP A 220 -3.19 17.38 1.37
C ASP A 220 -1.97 17.55 2.31
N THR A 221 -2.04 16.97 3.52
CA THR A 221 -1.15 17.29 4.65
C THR A 221 0.27 16.77 4.55
N GLN A 222 0.57 15.82 3.68
CA GLN A 222 1.90 15.19 3.52
C GLN A 222 2.43 14.60 4.85
N GLU A 223 1.59 13.83 5.55
CA GLU A 223 1.88 13.22 6.84
C GLU A 223 2.01 11.70 6.72
N PHE A 224 2.90 11.10 7.51
CA PHE A 224 2.93 9.65 7.69
C PHE A 224 1.95 9.24 8.78
N LEU A 225 1.22 8.16 8.56
CA LEU A 225 0.41 7.55 9.59
C LEU A 225 1.31 6.80 10.58
N VAL A 226 1.26 7.16 11.84
CA VAL A 226 1.79 6.36 12.95
C VAL A 226 0.64 5.71 13.68
N LEU A 227 0.65 4.36 13.80
CA LEU A 227 -0.46 3.56 14.30
C LEU A 227 0.00 2.58 15.39
N ASP A 228 -0.67 2.56 16.54
CA ASP A 228 -0.59 1.43 17.46
C ASP A 228 -1.57 0.31 17.06
N THR A 229 -1.04 -0.87 16.71
CA THR A 229 -1.85 -2.00 16.22
C THR A 229 -2.65 -2.72 17.31
N VAL A 230 -2.48 -2.35 18.58
CA VAL A 230 -3.19 -2.94 19.71
C VAL A 230 -4.36 -2.06 20.12
N THR A 231 -4.11 -0.76 20.32
CA THR A 231 -5.15 0.20 20.76
C THR A 231 -5.90 0.83 19.60
N TRP A 232 -5.30 0.81 18.39
CA TRP A 232 -5.75 1.50 17.18
C TRP A 232 -5.72 3.04 17.33
N ASP A 233 -4.93 3.54 18.27
CA ASP A 233 -4.62 4.96 18.33
C ASP A 233 -3.67 5.31 17.18
N PHE A 234 -3.87 6.48 16.60
CA PHE A 234 -3.06 6.93 15.46
C PHE A 234 -2.83 8.44 15.48
N ASP A 235 -1.73 8.84 14.84
CA ASP A 235 -1.37 10.25 14.61
C ASP A 235 -0.82 10.41 13.17
N GLY A 236 -0.97 11.62 12.62
CA GLY A 236 -0.20 12.07 11.45
C GLY A 236 1.10 12.72 11.91
N VAL A 237 2.24 12.36 11.31
CA VAL A 237 3.56 12.94 11.61
C VAL A 237 4.26 13.36 10.30
N GLN A 238 5.00 14.50 10.36
CA GLN A 238 5.72 15.04 9.20
C GLN A 238 7.23 14.83 9.31
#